data_5a6d5732d86182a830bd5b11994cd1b5
#
_entry.id   5a6d5732d86182a830bd5b11994cd1b5
#
_cell.length_a   1.000
_cell.length_b   1.000
_cell.length_c   1.000
_cell.angle_alpha   90.00
_cell.angle_beta   90.00
_cell.angle_gamma   90.00
#
_symmetry.space_group_name_H-M   'P 1'
#
loop_
_entity.id
_entity.type
_entity.pdbx_description
1 polymer ?
#
loop_
_entity_poly.entity_id
_entity_poly.type
_entity_poly.pdbx_seq_one_letter_code
_entity_poly.pdbx_strand_id
1 'polypeptide(L)'
;MNTLRLMERIERRAEAFPFECEIIRADISATRDAAIITLKRLHRPEERAYSTHYYAGCNDGLHYGHYDMAYGTAMSDHTDRVMREWG
;
A
#
# COMPACT_ATOMS: atom_id res chain seq x y z
N MET A 1 5.41 12.92 12.65
CA MET A 1 5.47 13.09 11.19
C MET A 1 4.10 13.44 10.66
N ASN A 2 3.99 14.40 9.75
CA ASN A 2 2.69 14.76 9.21
C ASN A 2 2.31 13.85 8.02
N THR A 3 1.03 13.82 7.69
CA THR A 3 0.46 12.97 6.65
C THR A 3 1.07 13.22 5.27
N LEU A 4 1.30 14.48 4.92
CA LEU A 4 1.87 14.84 3.62
C LEU A 4 3.27 14.28 3.45
N ARG A 5 4.09 14.39 4.47
CA ARG A 5 5.47 13.88 4.44
C ARG A 5 5.50 12.37 4.34
N LEU A 6 4.61 11.72 5.04
CA LEU A 6 4.50 10.27 4.99
C LEU A 6 4.07 9.82 3.59
N MET A 7 3.11 10.52 2.98
CA MET A 7 2.66 10.23 1.63
C MET A 7 3.78 10.37 0.60
N GLU A 8 4.61 11.40 0.72
CA GLU A 8 5.76 11.60 -0.16
C GLU A 8 6.75 10.43 -0.06
N ARG A 9 6.97 9.93 1.14
CA ARG A 9 7.85 8.79 1.35
C ARG A 9 7.28 7.51 0.74
N ILE A 10 5.98 7.31 0.86
CA ILE A 10 5.29 6.16 0.26
C ILE A 10 5.41 6.22 -1.26
N GLU A 11 5.22 7.39 -1.86
CA GLU A 11 5.35 7.57 -3.31
C GLU A 11 6.76 7.24 -3.78
N ARG A 12 7.79 7.68 -3.07
CA ARG A 12 9.17 7.35 -3.41
C ARG A 12 9.45 5.86 -3.25
N ARG A 13 8.86 5.24 -2.24
CA ARG A 13 9.02 3.80 -2.02
C ARG A 13 8.38 2.99 -3.16
N ALA A 14 7.23 3.45 -3.65
CA ALA A 14 6.56 2.81 -4.79
C ALA A 14 7.39 2.95 -6.07
N GLU A 15 8.03 4.10 -6.28
CA GLU A 15 8.92 4.30 -7.43
C GLU A 15 10.15 3.40 -7.39
N ALA A 16 10.61 3.05 -6.20
CA ALA A 16 11.76 2.16 -6.01
C ALA A 16 11.40 0.68 -6.10
N PHE A 17 10.13 0.35 -6.27
CA PHE A 17 9.68 -1.02 -6.46
C PHE A 17 10.29 -1.60 -7.75
N PRO A 18 10.61 -2.90 -7.78
CA PRO A 18 11.21 -3.49 -9.00
C PRO A 18 10.24 -3.60 -10.17
N PHE A 19 9.01 -3.19 -10.02
CA PHE A 19 7.98 -3.21 -11.06
C PHE A 19 7.36 -1.83 -11.21
N GLU A 20 6.96 -1.49 -12.43
CA GLU A 20 6.15 -0.29 -12.61
C GLU A 20 4.80 -0.50 -11.94
N CYS A 21 4.45 0.42 -11.05
CA CYS A 21 3.19 0.34 -10.31
C CYS A 21 2.69 1.75 -10.00
N GLU A 22 1.40 1.83 -9.64
CA GLU A 22 0.83 3.07 -9.15
C GLU A 22 0.11 2.82 -7.84
N ILE A 23 0.04 3.85 -7.01
CA ILE A 23 -0.67 3.78 -5.74
C ILE A 23 -2.14 4.01 -6.02
N ILE A 24 -2.96 3.00 -5.70
CA ILE A 24 -4.41 3.06 -5.92
C ILE A 24 -5.12 3.63 -4.68
N ARG A 25 -4.63 3.26 -3.51
CA ARG A 25 -5.23 3.70 -2.25
C ARG A 25 -4.17 3.67 -1.15
N ALA A 26 -4.19 4.67 -0.28
CA ALA A 26 -3.32 4.69 0.90
C ALA A 26 -4.12 5.24 2.08
N ASP A 27 -4.19 4.48 3.14
CA ASP A 27 -4.77 4.92 4.41
C ASP A 27 -3.66 5.07 5.42
N ILE A 28 -3.43 6.28 5.86
CA ILE A 28 -2.28 6.67 6.65
C ILE A 28 -2.64 6.86 8.11
N SER A 29 -1.85 6.30 9.01
CA SER A 29 -1.90 6.60 10.43
C SER A 29 -0.67 7.41 10.81
N ALA A 30 -0.82 8.73 10.93
CA ALA A 30 0.30 9.60 11.29
C ALA A 30 0.82 9.30 12.69
N THR A 31 -0.06 8.91 13.63
CA THR A 31 0.34 8.59 15.00
C THR A 31 1.18 7.34 15.08
N ARG A 32 1.00 6.40 14.16
CA ARG A 32 1.76 5.14 14.11
C ARG A 32 2.92 5.19 13.13
N ASP A 33 3.03 6.27 12.37
CA ASP A 33 4.04 6.40 11.31
C ASP A 33 3.97 5.20 10.35
N ALA A 34 2.75 4.88 9.90
CA ALA A 34 2.48 3.68 9.10
C ALA A 34 1.32 3.91 8.15
N ALA A 35 1.16 3.03 7.19
CA ALA A 35 0.03 3.08 6.25
C ALA A 35 -0.30 1.70 5.73
N ILE A 36 -1.55 1.52 5.32
CA ILE A 36 -1.95 0.40 4.48
C ILE A 36 -2.04 0.96 3.06
N ILE A 37 -1.37 0.32 2.11
CA ILE A 37 -1.37 0.78 0.73
C ILE A 37 -1.76 -0.36 -0.22
N THR A 38 -2.44 0.03 -1.30
CA THR A 38 -2.74 -0.86 -2.41
C THR A 38 -2.04 -0.34 -3.65
N LEU A 39 -1.28 -1.20 -4.30
CA LEU A 39 -0.55 -0.90 -5.53
C LEU A 39 -1.16 -1.68 -6.69
N LYS A 40 -1.13 -1.07 -7.88
CA LYS A 40 -1.45 -1.75 -9.13
C LYS A 40 -0.18 -1.88 -9.95
N ARG A 41 0.17 -3.10 -10.35
CA ARG A 41 1.29 -3.35 -11.27
C ARG A 41 0.79 -3.14 -12.69
N LEU A 42 1.44 -2.22 -13.42
CA LEU A 42 0.88 -1.69 -14.67
C LEU A 42 0.89 -2.69 -15.84
N HIS A 43 1.73 -3.69 -15.81
CA HIS A 43 1.87 -4.63 -16.93
C HIS A 43 1.37 -6.04 -16.61
N ARG A 44 0.41 -6.13 -15.68
CA ARG A 44 -0.19 -7.40 -15.28
C ARG A 44 -1.67 -7.44 -15.69
N PRO A 45 -2.20 -8.65 -15.96
CA PRO A 45 -3.65 -8.78 -16.18
C PRO A 45 -4.43 -8.23 -14.99
N GLU A 46 -5.57 -7.58 -15.27
CA GLU A 46 -6.36 -6.90 -14.25
C GLU A 46 -6.74 -7.80 -13.07
N GLU A 47 -7.03 -9.06 -13.33
CA GLU A 47 -7.43 -10.00 -12.29
C GLU A 47 -6.29 -10.39 -11.33
N ARG A 48 -5.05 -9.98 -11.63
CA ARG A 48 -3.86 -10.29 -10.81
C ARG A 48 -2.91 -9.12 -10.66
N ALA A 49 -3.41 -7.90 -10.90
CA ALA A 49 -2.55 -6.72 -10.96
C ALA A 49 -2.30 -6.08 -9.60
N TYR A 50 -3.16 -6.35 -8.61
CA TYR A 50 -3.17 -5.59 -7.37
C TYR A 50 -2.49 -6.30 -6.22
N SER A 51 -1.89 -5.50 -5.33
CA SER A 51 -1.27 -5.98 -4.11
C SER A 51 -1.52 -5.01 -2.97
N THR A 52 -1.61 -5.52 -1.75
CA THR A 52 -1.77 -4.70 -0.55
C THR A 52 -0.56 -4.87 0.36
N HIS A 53 -0.19 -3.82 1.08
CA HIS A 53 1.00 -3.82 1.91
C HIS A 53 0.81 -2.99 3.17
N TYR A 54 1.54 -3.35 4.21
CA TYR A 54 1.74 -2.50 5.37
C TYR A 54 3.03 -1.72 5.16
N TYR A 55 2.96 -0.40 5.16
CA TYR A 55 4.13 0.45 5.08
C TYR A 55 4.52 0.89 6.48
N ALA A 56 5.76 0.59 6.88
CA ALA A 56 6.30 1.00 8.17
C ALA A 56 7.23 2.19 7.96
N GLY A 57 6.85 3.35 8.47
CA GLY A 57 7.64 4.58 8.32
C GLY A 57 8.99 4.52 9.01
N CYS A 58 9.09 3.75 10.10
CA CYS A 58 10.32 3.67 10.89
C CYS A 58 11.49 3.07 10.12
N ASN A 59 11.24 2.21 9.13
CA ASN A 59 12.30 1.60 8.32
C ASN A 59 12.06 1.77 6.82
N ASP A 60 11.07 2.59 6.43
CA ASP A 60 10.71 2.82 5.03
C ASP A 60 10.46 1.51 4.28
N GLY A 61 9.83 0.55 4.94
CA GLY A 61 9.66 -0.80 4.39
C GLY A 61 8.22 -1.17 4.14
N LEU A 62 8.01 -1.96 3.08
CA LEU A 62 6.74 -2.59 2.79
C LEU A 62 6.76 -4.01 3.36
N HIS A 63 5.77 -4.33 4.17
CA HIS A 63 5.69 -5.60 4.89
C HIS A 63 4.35 -6.29 4.64
N TYR A 64 4.32 -7.59 4.89
CA TYR A 64 3.09 -8.38 4.87
C TYR A 64 2.30 -8.24 3.57
N GLY A 65 3.00 -8.30 2.43
CA GLY A 65 2.38 -8.14 1.12
C GLY A 65 1.44 -9.28 0.75
N HIS A 66 0.26 -8.92 0.24
CA HIS A 66 -0.65 -9.87 -0.40
C HIS A 66 -0.68 -9.50 -1.88
N TYR A 67 -0.42 -10.46 -2.74
CA TYR A 67 -0.16 -10.21 -4.16
C TYR A 67 -1.18 -10.91 -5.05
N ASP A 68 -1.12 -10.58 -6.34
CA ASP A 68 -1.85 -11.26 -7.40
C ASP A 68 -3.37 -11.25 -7.20
N MET A 69 -3.91 -10.10 -6.81
CA MET A 69 -5.34 -9.93 -6.56
C MET A 69 -6.00 -9.11 -7.66
N ALA A 70 -7.30 -9.37 -7.87
CA ALA A 70 -8.17 -8.49 -8.64
C ALA A 70 -8.51 -7.26 -7.80
N TYR A 71 -9.02 -6.21 -8.45
CA TYR A 71 -9.33 -4.95 -7.79
C TYR A 71 -10.26 -5.11 -6.59
N GLY A 72 -11.38 -5.80 -6.77
CA GLY A 72 -12.35 -5.96 -5.69
C GLY A 72 -11.80 -6.70 -4.48
N THR A 73 -11.04 -7.76 -4.72
CA THR A 73 -10.38 -8.52 -3.66
C THR A 73 -9.37 -7.65 -2.92
N ALA A 74 -8.58 -6.86 -3.67
CA ALA A 74 -7.59 -5.98 -3.08
C ALA A 74 -8.25 -4.90 -2.22
N MET A 75 -9.34 -4.32 -2.68
CA MET A 75 -10.06 -3.29 -1.90
C MET A 75 -10.63 -3.87 -0.60
N SER A 76 -11.20 -5.09 -0.66
CA SER A 76 -11.68 -5.78 0.55
C SER A 76 -10.53 -6.05 1.52
N ASP A 77 -9.41 -6.55 1.01
CA ASP A 77 -8.23 -6.85 1.83
C ASP A 77 -7.68 -5.57 2.46
N HIS A 78 -7.61 -4.50 1.67
CA HIS A 78 -7.14 -3.19 2.15
C HIS A 78 -8.02 -2.69 3.31
N THR A 79 -9.34 -2.72 3.13
CA THR A 79 -10.29 -2.27 4.14
C THR A 79 -10.17 -3.13 5.41
N ASP A 80 -10.08 -4.44 5.27
CA ASP A 80 -9.91 -5.35 6.40
C ASP A 80 -8.63 -5.03 7.18
N ARG A 81 -7.54 -4.73 6.49
CA ARG A 81 -6.28 -4.36 7.14
C ARG A 81 -6.41 -3.05 7.91
N VAL A 82 -7.04 -2.04 7.31
CA VAL A 82 -7.27 -0.76 7.99
C VAL A 82 -8.06 -0.96 9.27
N MET A 83 -9.15 -1.73 9.18
CA MET A 83 -10.01 -2.00 10.33
C MET A 83 -9.26 -2.75 11.43
N ARG A 84 -8.42 -3.71 11.05
CA ARG A 84 -7.65 -4.52 11.99
C ARG A 84 -6.54 -3.73 12.67
N GLU A 85 -5.85 -2.86 11.92
CA GLU A 85 -4.69 -2.14 12.42
C GLU A 85 -5.06 -0.91 13.24
N TRP A 86 -6.06 -0.15 12.82
CA TRP A 86 -6.42 1.07 13.54
C TRP A 86 -7.88 1.51 13.34
N GLY A 87 -8.73 0.56 13.07
CA GLY A 87 -10.17 0.81 12.96
C GLY A 87 -10.89 0.80 14.29
#